data_fe94260bad1909f904046f41b78439ce
#
_entry.id   fe94260bad1909f904046f41b78439ce
#
_cell.length_a   1.000
_cell.length_b   1.000
_cell.length_c   1.000
_cell.angle_alpha   90.00
_cell.angle_beta   90.00
_cell.angle_gamma   90.00
#
_symmetry.space_group_name_H-M   'P 1'
#
loop_
_entity.id
_entity.type
_entity.pdbx_description
1 polymer ?
#
loop_
_entity_poly.entity_id
_entity_poly.type
_entity_poly.pdbx_seq_one_letter_code
_entity_poly.pdbx_strand_id
1 'polypeptide(L)'
;MRKIYKLYIGIILSVIAVACSDNLDSDKYFKDRRSLEDVFTDKESTEEWLAHAYSFLGGYNLEVSNMLNTITNFADDIYFGGNSLDAYKTFKTGTYDESYRHSWGDSYKGIRQASIFIQNIDMNTKYTEEERADMKAQARFVRAYYYWLLLRKYGPVPLLPDEGLDYTSDYDDLAIQRSSYDECVEYIESEMRLAAKDLPLPRAINQVARPTRGAALAARARALIYSASPINNPRPGDPDKFSDLVDYEGNCLMSQEYNEYKWARAAAAARDVMELPGENNGHRYELYHKKATNIAEPGYPATITPYQDGDFSTKTWNEGGYSDIDPYESYRAVFNGSLAMYQNPELIFSRGRNQGVNSIAEMVKLQMPKTLGGGNNAYGMTQKMCDAYYMANGDEFSREHFKEEYPSGTRFVTKKEVEAGTYPQIKEGVYKEYADREPRFYASVSFNGCVWALLKNAETTDYKNDVEKQVN
;
A
#
# COMPACT_ATOMS: atom_id res chain seq x y z
N MET A 1 -13.41 57.32 61.13
CA MET A 1 -12.25 56.75 60.43
C MET A 1 -12.43 55.27 59.95
N ARG A 2 -12.84 54.32 60.78
CA ARG A 2 -13.00 52.89 60.37
C ARG A 2 -14.00 52.62 59.21
N LYS A 3 -15.04 53.43 59.02
CA LYS A 3 -16.02 53.26 57.94
C LYS A 3 -15.49 53.76 56.61
N ILE A 4 -14.64 54.78 56.59
CA ILE A 4 -14.03 55.30 55.35
C ILE A 4 -12.95 54.39 54.87
N TYR A 5 -12.17 53.73 55.73
CA TYR A 5 -11.18 52.69 55.33
C TYR A 5 -11.83 51.47 54.71
N LYS A 6 -12.99 51.01 55.19
CA LYS A 6 -13.72 49.92 54.61
C LYS A 6 -14.27 50.26 53.21
N LEU A 7 -14.65 51.52 52.98
CA LEU A 7 -15.10 51.95 51.62
C LEU A 7 -13.94 52.03 50.64
N TYR A 8 -12.78 52.53 51.09
CA TYR A 8 -11.57 52.52 50.19
C TYR A 8 -11.04 51.13 49.88
N ILE A 9 -11.07 50.21 50.84
CA ILE A 9 -10.68 48.85 50.64
C ILE A 9 -11.67 48.14 49.64
N GLY A 10 -12.97 48.41 49.73
CA GLY A 10 -13.97 47.90 48.81
C GLY A 10 -13.80 48.43 47.38
N ILE A 11 -13.47 49.74 47.24
CA ILE A 11 -13.21 50.34 45.94
C ILE A 11 -11.88 49.80 45.32
N ILE A 12 -10.84 49.63 46.12
CA ILE A 12 -9.55 49.03 45.63
C ILE A 12 -9.76 47.59 45.23
N LEU A 13 -10.50 46.77 45.95
CA LEU A 13 -10.82 45.39 45.62
C LEU A 13 -11.68 45.31 44.36
N SER A 14 -12.62 46.22 44.13
CA SER A 14 -13.43 46.22 42.89
C SER A 14 -12.62 46.64 41.64
N VAL A 15 -11.65 47.56 41.79
CA VAL A 15 -10.75 47.98 40.69
C VAL A 15 -9.75 46.89 40.36
N ILE A 16 -9.28 46.11 41.33
CA ILE A 16 -8.41 44.96 41.11
C ILE A 16 -9.17 43.81 40.40
N ALA A 17 -10.43 43.59 40.75
CA ALA A 17 -11.26 42.57 40.12
C ALA A 17 -11.56 42.86 38.62
N VAL A 18 -11.74 44.12 38.24
CA VAL A 18 -11.94 44.54 36.85
C VAL A 18 -10.62 44.49 36.06
N ALA A 19 -9.48 44.80 36.69
CA ALA A 19 -8.17 44.68 36.02
C ALA A 19 -7.74 43.22 35.78
N CYS A 20 -8.22 42.27 36.59
CA CYS A 20 -7.96 40.84 36.36
C CYS A 20 -8.78 40.24 35.20
N SER A 21 -10.01 40.78 34.97
CA SER A 21 -10.83 40.28 33.85
C SER A 21 -10.26 40.66 32.46
N ASP A 22 -9.66 41.85 32.37
CA ASP A 22 -9.05 42.32 31.11
C ASP A 22 -7.73 41.60 30.75
N ASN A 23 -7.05 41.05 31.77
CA ASN A 23 -5.84 40.23 31.56
C ASN A 23 -6.14 38.74 31.30
N LEU A 24 -7.36 38.30 31.54
CA LEU A 24 -7.83 36.93 31.21
C LEU A 24 -8.50 36.85 29.84
N ASP A 25 -8.68 37.99 29.17
CA ASP A 25 -9.12 38.02 27.79
C ASP A 25 -7.96 37.61 26.89
N SER A 26 -7.82 36.28 26.73
CA SER A 26 -6.81 35.67 25.91
C SER A 26 -6.93 36.07 24.42
N ASP A 27 -8.12 36.44 23.95
CA ASP A 27 -8.40 36.82 22.58
C ASP A 27 -7.64 38.07 22.15
N LYS A 28 -7.31 38.97 23.11
CA LYS A 28 -6.49 40.15 22.88
C LYS A 28 -5.04 39.82 22.51
N TYR A 29 -4.52 38.69 23.00
CA TYR A 29 -3.14 38.26 22.81
C TYR A 29 -3.00 37.24 21.67
N PHE A 30 -4.11 36.68 21.21
CA PHE A 30 -4.17 35.65 20.17
C PHE A 30 -4.92 36.12 18.92
N LYS A 31 -4.85 37.39 18.59
CA LYS A 31 -5.47 38.00 17.41
C LYS A 31 -5.07 37.33 16.08
N ASP A 32 -3.96 36.63 16.06
CA ASP A 32 -3.47 35.90 14.89
C ASP A 32 -3.96 34.43 14.83
N ARG A 33 -4.75 33.97 15.81
CA ARG A 33 -5.36 32.64 15.75
C ARG A 33 -6.61 32.68 14.89
N ARG A 34 -6.55 31.98 13.76
CA ARG A 34 -7.73 31.73 12.94
C ARG A 34 -8.70 30.79 13.69
N SER A 35 -9.97 31.14 13.76
CA SER A 35 -11.01 30.24 14.22
C SER A 35 -11.25 29.11 13.20
N LEU A 36 -11.94 28.04 13.61
CA LEU A 36 -12.38 27.02 12.64
C LEU A 36 -13.29 27.62 11.56
N GLU A 37 -14.12 28.58 11.91
CA GLU A 37 -14.97 29.31 10.97
C GLU A 37 -14.14 30.05 9.93
N ASP A 38 -13.09 30.78 10.34
CA ASP A 38 -12.17 31.47 9.41
C ASP A 38 -11.51 30.49 8.44
N VAL A 39 -11.10 29.33 8.93
CA VAL A 39 -10.48 28.29 8.10
C VAL A 39 -11.47 27.69 7.10
N PHE A 40 -12.65 27.30 7.57
CA PHE A 40 -13.64 26.61 6.75
C PHE A 40 -14.56 27.55 5.94
N THR A 41 -14.35 28.85 5.98
CA THR A 41 -14.96 29.84 5.08
C THR A 41 -13.99 30.36 4.03
N ASP A 42 -12.70 30.01 4.12
CA ASP A 42 -11.66 30.32 3.15
C ASP A 42 -11.25 29.11 2.32
N LYS A 43 -11.18 29.24 0.97
CA LYS A 43 -10.88 28.11 0.06
C LYS A 43 -9.49 27.53 0.30
N GLU A 44 -8.47 28.39 0.34
CA GLU A 44 -7.07 27.99 0.48
C GLU A 44 -6.83 27.26 1.80
N SER A 45 -7.28 27.85 2.89
CA SER A 45 -7.16 27.25 4.22
C SER A 45 -7.91 25.93 4.36
N THR A 46 -9.08 25.80 3.70
CA THR A 46 -9.85 24.56 3.64
C THR A 46 -9.08 23.45 2.90
N GLU A 47 -8.48 23.77 1.74
CA GLU A 47 -7.66 22.81 0.99
C GLU A 47 -6.39 22.41 1.74
N GLU A 48 -5.75 23.37 2.39
CA GLU A 48 -4.58 23.12 3.25
C GLU A 48 -4.92 22.16 4.40
N TRP A 49 -6.10 22.33 5.02
CA TRP A 49 -6.56 21.42 6.07
C TRP A 49 -6.76 20.01 5.57
N LEU A 50 -7.41 19.85 4.41
CA LEU A 50 -7.56 18.54 3.80
C LEU A 50 -6.19 17.92 3.46
N ALA A 51 -5.28 18.70 2.88
CA ALA A 51 -3.92 18.27 2.61
C ALA A 51 -3.18 17.87 3.90
N HIS A 52 -3.38 18.60 5.00
CA HIS A 52 -2.83 18.26 6.31
C HIS A 52 -3.37 16.92 6.82
N ALA A 53 -4.67 16.64 6.66
CA ALA A 53 -5.23 15.33 7.01
C ALA A 53 -4.55 14.17 6.25
N TYR A 54 -4.15 14.37 4.98
CA TYR A 54 -3.36 13.39 4.23
C TYR A 54 -1.90 13.28 4.69
N SER A 55 -1.32 14.32 5.29
CA SER A 55 0.12 14.39 5.55
C SER A 55 0.64 13.32 6.49
N PHE A 56 -0.20 12.82 7.39
CA PHE A 56 0.13 11.74 8.32
C PHE A 56 0.17 10.34 7.66
N LEU A 57 -0.24 10.21 6.40
CA LEU A 57 -0.02 8.99 5.59
C LEU A 57 1.44 8.86 5.14
N GLY A 58 2.37 9.31 5.94
CA GLY A 58 3.78 9.31 5.63
C GLY A 58 4.53 8.09 6.17
N GLY A 59 5.73 7.89 5.67
CA GLY A 59 6.74 7.05 6.27
C GLY A 59 6.34 5.58 6.43
N TYR A 60 6.23 5.15 7.64
CA TYR A 60 6.11 3.74 8.03
C TYR A 60 4.73 3.11 7.78
N ASN A 61 3.75 3.90 7.42
CA ASN A 61 2.39 3.42 7.17
C ASN A 61 2.19 2.88 5.74
N LEU A 62 3.14 3.13 4.86
CA LEU A 62 3.05 2.69 3.48
C LEU A 62 3.73 1.34 3.29
N GLU A 63 3.22 0.53 2.38
CA GLU A 63 3.80 -0.77 2.03
C GLU A 63 5.19 -0.62 1.42
N VAL A 64 5.43 0.50 0.72
CA VAL A 64 6.70 0.87 0.11
C VAL A 64 7.04 2.29 0.54
N SER A 65 7.37 2.48 1.79
CA SER A 65 7.57 3.83 2.32
C SER A 65 9.02 4.28 2.36
N ASN A 66 9.92 3.35 2.59
CA ASN A 66 11.34 3.59 2.70
C ASN A 66 12.07 2.36 2.21
N MET A 67 13.10 2.53 1.39
CA MET A 67 13.91 1.48 0.81
C MET A 67 14.35 0.41 1.80
N LEU A 68 14.69 0.84 2.99
CA LEU A 68 15.26 -0.01 4.03
C LEU A 68 14.19 -0.64 4.92
N ASN A 69 12.94 -0.24 4.75
CA ASN A 69 11.88 -0.48 5.72
C ASN A 69 10.57 -0.90 5.06
N THR A 70 10.64 -1.46 3.87
CA THR A 70 9.45 -2.00 3.22
C THR A 70 8.90 -3.17 4.03
N ILE A 71 7.59 -3.27 4.12
CA ILE A 71 6.93 -4.35 4.83
C ILE A 71 7.27 -5.72 4.22
N THR A 72 7.56 -5.76 2.93
CA THR A 72 8.01 -6.94 2.19
C THR A 72 9.32 -7.53 2.73
N ASN A 73 10.17 -6.73 3.38
CA ASN A 73 11.38 -7.24 4.03
C ASN A 73 11.10 -8.12 5.25
N PHE A 74 9.89 -8.09 5.76
CA PHE A 74 9.48 -8.86 6.94
C PHE A 74 8.79 -10.18 6.56
N ALA A 75 8.40 -10.31 5.29
CA ALA A 75 7.90 -11.55 4.73
C ALA A 75 9.06 -12.48 4.32
N ASP A 76 8.74 -13.63 3.78
CA ASP A 76 9.71 -14.64 3.32
C ASP A 76 9.98 -14.62 1.82
N ASP A 77 9.52 -13.58 1.13
CA ASP A 77 9.68 -13.38 -0.31
C ASP A 77 10.97 -12.62 -0.67
N ILE A 78 11.39 -11.66 0.17
CA ILE A 78 12.58 -10.84 -0.06
C ILE A 78 13.56 -10.96 1.11
N TYR A 79 14.84 -10.93 0.79
CA TYR A 79 15.94 -10.84 1.73
C TYR A 79 16.76 -9.57 1.49
N PHE A 80 17.07 -8.85 2.58
CA PHE A 80 18.00 -7.73 2.53
C PHE A 80 19.36 -8.15 3.07
N GLY A 81 20.38 -8.07 2.21
CA GLY A 81 21.76 -8.46 2.52
C GLY A 81 22.65 -7.36 3.10
N GLY A 82 22.15 -6.14 3.27
CA GLY A 82 22.91 -5.00 3.78
C GLY A 82 23.18 -5.07 5.29
N ASN A 83 24.38 -4.65 5.70
CA ASN A 83 24.82 -4.72 7.10
C ASN A 83 24.20 -3.68 8.05
N SER A 84 23.47 -2.70 7.54
CA SER A 84 23.08 -1.49 8.30
C SER A 84 21.59 -1.40 8.64
N LEU A 85 20.82 -2.50 8.53
CA LEU A 85 19.39 -2.43 8.74
C LEU A 85 19.00 -2.92 10.13
N ASP A 86 19.03 -2.01 11.07
CA ASP A 86 18.51 -2.24 12.41
C ASP A 86 17.05 -2.69 12.39
N ALA A 87 16.25 -2.11 11.48
CA ALA A 87 14.85 -2.46 11.31
C ALA A 87 14.62 -3.92 10.94
N TYR A 88 15.30 -4.38 9.90
CA TYR A 88 15.19 -5.74 9.43
C TYR A 88 15.68 -6.74 10.48
N LYS A 89 16.86 -6.49 11.06
CA LYS A 89 17.42 -7.33 12.12
C LYS A 89 16.49 -7.36 13.32
N THR A 90 16.05 -6.21 13.78
CA THR A 90 15.19 -6.07 14.96
C THR A 90 13.91 -6.89 14.83
N PHE A 91 13.22 -6.82 13.67
CA PHE A 91 12.02 -7.63 13.43
C PHE A 91 12.33 -9.13 13.28
N LYS A 92 13.32 -9.49 12.47
CA LYS A 92 13.68 -10.91 12.21
C LYS A 92 14.22 -11.62 13.44
N THR A 93 14.83 -10.89 14.36
CA THR A 93 15.34 -11.45 15.63
C THR A 93 14.37 -11.32 16.79
N GLY A 94 13.23 -10.66 16.60
CA GLY A 94 12.25 -10.43 17.66
C GLY A 94 12.72 -9.50 18.77
N THR A 95 13.74 -8.68 18.52
CA THR A 95 14.33 -7.75 19.51
C THR A 95 13.73 -6.35 19.46
N TYR A 96 12.50 -6.22 18.98
CA TYR A 96 11.77 -4.96 18.96
C TYR A 96 10.91 -4.80 20.23
N ASP A 97 10.70 -3.56 20.60
CA ASP A 97 9.76 -3.17 21.65
C ASP A 97 8.55 -2.43 21.06
N GLU A 98 7.61 -2.07 21.91
CA GLU A 98 6.38 -1.38 21.56
C GLU A 98 6.60 0.00 20.93
N SER A 99 7.72 0.65 21.22
CA SER A 99 8.08 1.96 20.66
C SER A 99 8.62 1.89 19.25
N TYR A 100 9.03 0.68 18.82
CA TYR A 100 9.71 0.50 17.56
C TYR A 100 8.77 0.70 16.36
N ARG A 101 9.03 1.74 15.57
CA ARG A 101 8.25 2.09 14.37
C ARG A 101 6.75 2.24 14.61
N HIS A 102 6.36 2.70 15.78
CA HIS A 102 4.96 2.97 16.03
C HIS A 102 4.43 4.06 15.08
N SER A 103 3.18 3.92 14.67
CA SER A 103 2.45 4.90 13.88
C SER A 103 1.12 5.28 14.53
N TRP A 104 0.93 4.88 15.78
CA TRP A 104 -0.31 5.07 16.53
C TRP A 104 -0.69 6.54 16.62
N GLY A 105 0.19 7.36 17.22
CA GLY A 105 -0.07 8.77 17.44
C GLY A 105 -0.31 9.55 16.15
N ASP A 106 0.48 9.29 15.11
CA ASP A 106 0.31 9.99 13.83
C ASP A 106 -0.98 9.57 13.11
N SER A 107 -1.35 8.30 13.19
CA SER A 107 -2.63 7.83 12.63
C SER A 107 -3.82 8.50 13.32
N TYR A 108 -3.82 8.58 14.66
CA TYR A 108 -4.90 9.24 15.38
C TYR A 108 -4.91 10.78 15.19
N LYS A 109 -3.76 11.43 14.99
CA LYS A 109 -3.72 12.83 14.54
C LYS A 109 -4.41 12.98 13.18
N GLY A 110 -4.10 12.10 12.24
CA GLY A 110 -4.75 12.09 10.92
C GLY A 110 -6.26 11.86 11.00
N ILE A 111 -6.71 10.91 11.82
CA ILE A 111 -8.13 10.64 12.09
C ILE A 111 -8.82 11.90 12.63
N ARG A 112 -8.21 12.55 13.60
CA ARG A 112 -8.75 13.80 14.16
C ARG A 112 -8.87 14.90 13.12
N GLN A 113 -7.83 15.13 12.31
CA GLN A 113 -7.86 16.17 11.27
C GLN A 113 -8.95 15.88 10.24
N ALA A 114 -9.10 14.62 9.83
CA ALA A 114 -10.15 14.21 8.92
C ALA A 114 -11.56 14.37 9.52
N SER A 115 -11.75 14.02 10.80
CA SER A 115 -13.04 14.18 11.49
C SER A 115 -13.44 15.67 11.60
N ILE A 116 -12.53 16.55 11.98
CA ILE A 116 -12.78 18.00 12.01
C ILE A 116 -13.15 18.50 10.61
N PHE A 117 -12.46 18.05 9.58
CA PHE A 117 -12.78 18.42 8.20
C PHE A 117 -14.20 18.00 7.79
N ILE A 118 -14.57 16.74 8.07
CA ILE A 118 -15.90 16.19 7.74
C ILE A 118 -17.02 17.00 8.38
N GLN A 119 -16.81 17.46 9.63
CA GLN A 119 -17.81 18.23 10.38
C GLN A 119 -17.98 19.66 9.88
N ASN A 120 -16.93 20.26 9.34
CA ASN A 120 -16.90 21.69 9.09
C ASN A 120 -16.91 22.08 7.60
N ILE A 121 -16.65 21.18 6.67
CA ILE A 121 -16.56 21.50 5.23
C ILE A 121 -17.85 22.14 4.68
N ASP A 122 -19.00 21.76 5.21
CA ASP A 122 -20.30 22.27 4.77
C ASP A 122 -20.48 23.76 5.03
N MET A 123 -19.67 24.37 5.91
CA MET A 123 -19.63 25.83 6.13
C MET A 123 -19.04 26.60 4.94
N ASN A 124 -18.25 25.94 4.07
CA ASN A 124 -17.60 26.63 2.95
C ASN A 124 -18.53 26.79 1.76
N THR A 125 -19.29 27.88 1.76
CA THR A 125 -20.24 28.21 0.68
C THR A 125 -19.56 28.69 -0.61
N LYS A 126 -18.22 28.86 -0.63
CA LYS A 126 -17.44 29.22 -1.83
C LYS A 126 -17.23 28.01 -2.75
N TYR A 127 -17.47 26.80 -2.26
CA TYR A 127 -17.49 25.56 -3.04
C TYR A 127 -18.93 25.19 -3.41
N THR A 128 -19.10 24.53 -4.56
CA THR A 128 -20.38 23.91 -4.92
C THR A 128 -20.70 22.76 -3.96
N GLU A 129 -21.94 22.29 -3.97
CA GLU A 129 -22.34 21.13 -3.18
C GLU A 129 -21.55 19.87 -3.57
N GLU A 130 -21.34 19.65 -4.88
CA GLU A 130 -20.58 18.52 -5.39
C GLU A 130 -19.10 18.60 -4.97
N GLU A 131 -18.49 19.79 -5.01
CA GLU A 131 -17.11 19.97 -4.56
C GLU A 131 -16.97 19.67 -3.06
N ARG A 132 -17.92 20.14 -2.23
CA ARG A 132 -17.93 19.83 -0.80
C ARG A 132 -18.14 18.34 -0.54
N ALA A 133 -19.05 17.70 -1.28
CA ALA A 133 -19.31 16.27 -1.18
C ALA A 133 -18.05 15.45 -1.54
N ASP A 134 -17.35 15.78 -2.62
CA ASP A 134 -16.07 15.12 -2.98
C ASP A 134 -15.00 15.34 -1.90
N MET A 135 -14.83 16.57 -1.40
CA MET A 135 -13.84 16.85 -0.36
C MET A 135 -14.15 16.13 0.95
N LYS A 136 -15.43 16.07 1.32
CA LYS A 136 -15.91 15.30 2.49
C LYS A 136 -15.67 13.81 2.33
N ALA A 137 -15.93 13.28 1.13
CA ALA A 137 -15.66 11.88 0.80
C ALA A 137 -14.16 11.54 0.81
N GLN A 138 -13.30 12.47 0.38
CA GLN A 138 -11.85 12.31 0.51
C GLN A 138 -11.43 12.23 1.98
N ALA A 139 -11.96 13.09 2.84
CA ALA A 139 -11.67 13.05 4.28
C ALA A 139 -12.17 11.76 4.94
N ARG A 140 -13.37 11.25 4.56
CA ARG A 140 -13.87 9.93 4.99
C ARG A 140 -12.94 8.80 4.56
N PHE A 141 -12.51 8.80 3.29
CA PHE A 141 -11.55 7.82 2.79
C PHE A 141 -10.26 7.82 3.61
N VAL A 142 -9.67 9.00 3.83
CA VAL A 142 -8.40 9.12 4.57
C VAL A 142 -8.56 8.66 6.02
N ARG A 143 -9.66 9.03 6.69
CA ARG A 143 -9.96 8.59 8.05
C ARG A 143 -10.08 7.07 8.15
N ALA A 144 -10.87 6.46 7.29
CA ALA A 144 -11.05 5.02 7.25
C ALA A 144 -9.73 4.30 6.88
N TYR A 145 -8.91 4.90 6.03
CA TYR A 145 -7.61 4.34 5.66
C TYR A 145 -6.61 4.37 6.82
N TYR A 146 -6.64 5.40 7.69
CA TYR A 146 -5.85 5.38 8.94
C TYR A 146 -6.29 4.25 9.86
N TYR A 147 -7.60 4.04 10.05
CA TYR A 147 -8.09 2.92 10.83
C TYR A 147 -7.69 1.57 10.21
N TRP A 148 -7.69 1.45 8.90
CA TRP A 148 -7.18 0.27 8.20
C TRP A 148 -5.69 0.03 8.49
N LEU A 149 -4.86 1.06 8.44
CA LEU A 149 -3.44 0.96 8.76
C LEU A 149 -3.19 0.58 10.22
N LEU A 150 -3.98 1.13 11.14
CA LEU A 150 -3.93 0.78 12.56
C LEU A 150 -4.35 -0.67 12.79
N LEU A 151 -5.50 -1.07 12.24
CA LEU A 151 -6.05 -2.43 12.38
C LEU A 151 -5.08 -3.49 11.85
N ARG A 152 -4.49 -3.26 10.69
CA ARG A 152 -3.51 -4.17 10.08
C ARG A 152 -2.25 -4.33 10.93
N LYS A 153 -1.83 -3.28 11.63
CA LYS A 153 -0.57 -3.26 12.39
C LYS A 153 -0.74 -3.68 13.85
N TYR A 154 -1.82 -3.27 14.47
CA TYR A 154 -2.02 -3.42 15.91
C TYR A 154 -3.18 -4.35 16.29
N GLY A 155 -3.92 -4.86 15.30
CA GLY A 155 -5.17 -5.57 15.54
C GLY A 155 -6.28 -4.62 16.00
N PRO A 156 -7.18 -5.05 16.89
CA PRO A 156 -8.24 -4.22 17.46
C PRO A 156 -7.75 -2.88 18.00
N VAL A 157 -8.46 -1.80 17.69
CA VAL A 157 -8.10 -0.43 18.09
C VAL A 157 -9.34 0.35 18.56
N PRO A 158 -9.17 1.41 19.37
CA PRO A 158 -10.28 2.30 19.73
C PRO A 158 -10.86 3.00 18.49
N LEU A 159 -12.16 2.90 18.30
CA LEU A 159 -12.91 3.73 17.35
C LEU A 159 -13.36 5.00 18.08
N LEU A 160 -12.87 6.15 17.62
CA LEU A 160 -13.22 7.43 18.21
C LEU A 160 -14.59 7.90 17.71
N PRO A 161 -15.39 8.58 18.56
CA PRO A 161 -16.62 9.24 18.14
C PRO A 161 -16.35 10.25 17.02
N ASP A 162 -17.31 10.41 16.11
CA ASP A 162 -17.18 11.35 14.99
C ASP A 162 -17.03 12.80 15.47
N GLU A 163 -17.70 13.13 16.57
CA GLU A 163 -17.64 14.46 17.22
C GLU A 163 -16.28 14.75 17.89
N GLY A 164 -15.45 13.71 18.05
CA GLY A 164 -14.21 13.79 18.79
C GLY A 164 -14.44 13.63 20.30
N LEU A 165 -13.38 13.81 21.06
CA LEU A 165 -13.40 13.71 22.52
C LEU A 165 -13.39 15.12 23.14
N ASP A 166 -14.14 15.29 24.20
CA ASP A 166 -14.03 16.47 25.05
C ASP A 166 -12.81 16.33 25.94
N TYR A 167 -11.72 16.95 25.54
CA TYR A 167 -10.44 16.92 26.28
C TYR A 167 -10.47 17.65 27.62
N THR A 168 -11.61 18.24 28.00
CA THR A 168 -11.82 18.80 29.34
C THR A 168 -12.41 17.79 30.32
N SER A 169 -12.84 16.62 29.81
CA SER A 169 -13.35 15.51 30.60
C SER A 169 -12.27 14.85 31.44
N ASP A 170 -12.67 14.09 32.44
CA ASP A 170 -11.77 13.29 33.25
C ASP A 170 -11.05 12.23 32.44
N TYR A 171 -9.89 11.77 32.92
CA TYR A 171 -9.05 10.79 32.23
C TYR A 171 -9.80 9.48 31.89
N ASP A 172 -10.66 9.03 32.79
CA ASP A 172 -11.43 7.80 32.59
C ASP A 172 -12.42 7.93 31.42
N ASP A 173 -13.00 9.11 31.21
CA ASP A 173 -13.87 9.39 30.05
C ASP A 173 -13.09 9.48 28.73
N LEU A 174 -11.81 9.82 28.81
CA LEU A 174 -10.91 9.88 27.64
C LEU A 174 -10.28 8.53 27.31
N ALA A 175 -10.32 7.56 28.23
CA ALA A 175 -9.73 6.23 28.07
C ALA A 175 -10.67 5.30 27.29
N ILE A 176 -10.82 5.53 25.99
CA ILE A 176 -11.64 4.69 25.12
C ILE A 176 -10.99 3.32 24.96
N GLN A 177 -11.72 2.26 25.29
CA GLN A 177 -11.30 0.88 25.10
C GLN A 177 -11.20 0.52 23.61
N ARG A 178 -10.49 -0.56 23.30
CA ARG A 178 -10.42 -1.09 21.94
C ARG A 178 -11.78 -1.64 21.53
N SER A 179 -12.19 -1.33 20.32
CA SER A 179 -13.29 -2.04 19.65
C SER A 179 -12.79 -3.38 19.13
N SER A 180 -13.69 -4.36 18.98
CA SER A 180 -13.33 -5.65 18.40
C SER A 180 -12.80 -5.50 16.97
N TYR A 181 -12.09 -6.53 16.50
CA TYR A 181 -11.59 -6.55 15.11
C TYR A 181 -12.72 -6.39 14.10
N ASP A 182 -13.82 -7.09 14.33
CA ASP A 182 -14.97 -7.05 13.44
C ASP A 182 -15.67 -5.69 13.45
N GLU A 183 -15.82 -5.02 14.60
CA GLU A 183 -16.33 -3.65 14.67
C GLU A 183 -15.43 -2.65 13.93
N CYS A 184 -14.11 -2.80 14.04
CA CYS A 184 -13.17 -1.99 13.27
C CYS A 184 -13.33 -2.20 11.76
N VAL A 185 -13.53 -3.45 11.32
CA VAL A 185 -13.77 -3.77 9.90
C VAL A 185 -15.09 -3.18 9.42
N GLU A 186 -16.17 -3.31 10.21
CA GLU A 186 -17.47 -2.73 9.86
C GLU A 186 -17.41 -1.20 9.72
N TYR A 187 -16.69 -0.53 10.62
CA TYR A 187 -16.46 0.90 10.53
C TYR A 187 -15.73 1.27 9.23
N ILE A 188 -14.61 0.60 8.95
CA ILE A 188 -13.81 0.84 7.74
C ILE A 188 -14.65 0.58 6.48
N GLU A 189 -15.38 -0.54 6.45
CA GLU A 189 -16.25 -0.90 5.32
C GLU A 189 -17.31 0.17 5.08
N SER A 190 -18.02 0.57 6.12
CA SER A 190 -19.10 1.55 6.02
C SER A 190 -18.60 2.93 5.56
N GLU A 191 -17.48 3.41 6.12
CA GLU A 191 -16.88 4.69 5.74
C GLU A 191 -16.35 4.68 4.29
N MET A 192 -15.70 3.58 3.87
CA MET A 192 -15.25 3.43 2.47
C MET A 192 -16.43 3.39 1.49
N ARG A 193 -17.53 2.73 1.87
CA ARG A 193 -18.75 2.68 1.07
C ARG A 193 -19.44 4.06 0.97
N LEU A 194 -19.48 4.81 2.08
CA LEU A 194 -19.98 6.17 2.09
C LEU A 194 -19.10 7.10 1.25
N ALA A 195 -17.78 7.00 1.36
CA ALA A 195 -16.86 7.76 0.53
C ALA A 195 -17.04 7.45 -0.97
N ALA A 196 -17.21 6.18 -1.32
CA ALA A 196 -17.39 5.76 -2.71
C ALA A 196 -18.63 6.37 -3.41
N LYS A 197 -19.63 6.82 -2.68
CA LYS A 197 -20.82 7.46 -3.27
C LYS A 197 -20.49 8.79 -3.94
N ASP A 198 -19.67 9.60 -3.29
CA ASP A 198 -19.42 10.98 -3.67
C ASP A 198 -18.03 11.16 -4.34
N LEU A 199 -17.14 10.16 -4.24
CA LEU A 199 -15.88 10.18 -4.98
C LEU A 199 -16.11 9.96 -6.47
N PRO A 200 -15.42 10.72 -7.35
CA PRO A 200 -15.51 10.55 -8.80
C PRO A 200 -14.88 9.22 -9.25
N LEU A 201 -15.33 8.70 -10.39
CA LEU A 201 -14.73 7.53 -11.03
C LEU A 201 -13.33 7.84 -11.59
N PRO A 202 -13.20 8.76 -12.58
CA PRO A 202 -11.91 9.27 -12.99
C PRO A 202 -11.60 10.59 -12.30
N ARG A 203 -10.33 10.89 -12.13
CA ARG A 203 -9.83 12.21 -11.76
C ARG A 203 -9.03 12.82 -12.90
N ALA A 204 -9.01 14.14 -12.96
CA ALA A 204 -8.11 14.86 -13.86
C ALA A 204 -6.65 14.52 -13.56
N ILE A 205 -5.77 14.59 -14.56
CA ILE A 205 -4.34 14.23 -14.45
C ILE A 205 -3.65 14.97 -13.30
N ASN A 206 -3.99 16.22 -13.06
CA ASN A 206 -3.43 17.02 -11.96
C ASN A 206 -3.98 16.63 -10.57
N GLN A 207 -4.92 15.69 -10.49
CA GLN A 207 -5.55 15.22 -9.25
C GLN A 207 -5.38 13.70 -9.02
N VAL A 208 -4.51 13.05 -9.75
CA VAL A 208 -4.33 11.58 -9.68
C VAL A 208 -3.94 11.05 -8.31
N ALA A 209 -3.37 11.88 -7.44
CA ALA A 209 -3.02 11.52 -6.07
C ALA A 209 -4.21 11.59 -5.09
N ARG A 210 -5.38 12.06 -5.53
CA ARG A 210 -6.61 12.06 -4.72
C ARG A 210 -7.40 10.77 -4.97
N PRO A 211 -8.07 10.19 -3.95
CA PRO A 211 -8.79 8.94 -4.09
C PRO A 211 -9.96 9.05 -5.07
N THR A 212 -10.23 7.95 -5.74
CA THR A 212 -11.38 7.75 -6.62
C THR A 212 -12.40 6.82 -5.96
N ARG A 213 -13.58 6.68 -6.55
CA ARG A 213 -14.56 5.65 -6.16
C ARG A 213 -13.93 4.26 -6.15
N GLY A 214 -13.15 3.93 -7.17
CA GLY A 214 -12.44 2.66 -7.24
C GLY A 214 -11.43 2.47 -6.11
N ALA A 215 -10.72 3.51 -5.71
CA ALA A 215 -9.79 3.46 -4.58
C ALA A 215 -10.51 3.11 -3.26
N ALA A 216 -11.67 3.73 -3.00
CA ALA A 216 -12.45 3.47 -1.79
C ALA A 216 -13.02 2.04 -1.79
N LEU A 217 -13.57 1.58 -2.91
CA LEU A 217 -14.09 0.22 -3.03
C LEU A 217 -13.00 -0.85 -2.94
N ALA A 218 -11.82 -0.59 -3.53
CA ALA A 218 -10.68 -1.51 -3.42
C ALA A 218 -10.12 -1.59 -2.00
N ALA A 219 -10.03 -0.47 -1.27
CA ALA A 219 -9.64 -0.46 0.13
C ALA A 219 -10.65 -1.21 1.01
N ARG A 220 -11.96 -1.05 0.74
CA ARG A 220 -13.04 -1.81 1.34
C ARG A 220 -12.87 -3.31 1.11
N ALA A 221 -12.67 -3.73 -0.14
CA ALA A 221 -12.48 -5.15 -0.49
C ALA A 221 -11.26 -5.74 0.22
N ARG A 222 -10.16 -4.99 0.31
CA ARG A 222 -8.93 -5.40 1.01
C ARG A 222 -9.20 -5.61 2.51
N ALA A 223 -9.88 -4.70 3.19
CA ALA A 223 -10.22 -4.85 4.60
C ALA A 223 -11.09 -6.10 4.85
N LEU A 224 -12.07 -6.35 3.99
CA LEU A 224 -12.95 -7.51 4.09
C LEU A 224 -12.22 -8.84 3.82
N ILE A 225 -11.27 -8.90 2.87
CA ILE A 225 -10.43 -10.09 2.65
C ILE A 225 -9.58 -10.39 3.88
N TYR A 226 -9.00 -9.38 4.51
CA TYR A 226 -8.25 -9.58 5.76
C TYR A 226 -9.15 -10.09 6.89
N SER A 227 -10.38 -9.57 7.01
CA SER A 227 -11.35 -10.06 8.00
C SER A 227 -11.74 -11.52 7.75
N ALA A 228 -11.79 -11.96 6.50
CA ALA A 228 -12.11 -13.33 6.12
C ALA A 228 -10.92 -14.29 6.26
N SER A 229 -9.69 -13.77 6.35
CA SER A 229 -8.47 -14.59 6.39
C SER A 229 -8.41 -15.48 7.65
N PRO A 230 -7.70 -16.63 7.60
CA PRO A 230 -7.70 -17.61 8.70
C PRO A 230 -7.24 -17.05 10.05
N ILE A 231 -6.42 -16.00 10.07
CA ILE A 231 -5.98 -15.39 11.33
C ILE A 231 -7.10 -14.60 12.04
N ASN A 232 -8.07 -14.08 11.29
CA ASN A 232 -9.17 -13.25 11.78
C ASN A 232 -10.53 -13.97 11.67
N ASN A 233 -10.54 -15.18 11.11
CA ASN A 233 -11.73 -16.01 10.90
C ASN A 233 -11.34 -17.49 11.01
N PRO A 234 -11.02 -17.97 12.24
CA PRO A 234 -10.48 -19.30 12.48
C PRO A 234 -11.48 -20.39 12.12
N ARG A 235 -11.03 -21.45 11.45
CA ARG A 235 -11.85 -22.60 11.12
C ARG A 235 -11.96 -23.55 12.32
N PRO A 236 -13.00 -24.39 12.36
CA PRO A 236 -13.07 -25.46 13.36
C PRO A 236 -11.81 -26.33 13.35
N GLY A 237 -11.17 -26.46 14.50
CA GLY A 237 -9.93 -27.21 14.65
C GLY A 237 -8.64 -26.37 14.50
N ASP A 238 -8.72 -25.11 14.08
CA ASP A 238 -7.60 -24.20 14.15
C ASP A 238 -7.25 -23.94 15.63
N PRO A 239 -5.95 -23.71 15.93
CA PRO A 239 -5.57 -23.30 17.27
C PRO A 239 -6.32 -22.03 17.67
N ASP A 240 -6.70 -21.96 18.95
CA ASP A 240 -7.22 -20.74 19.55
C ASP A 240 -6.26 -19.58 19.36
N LYS A 241 -6.73 -18.51 18.75
CA LYS A 241 -5.91 -17.36 18.36
C LYS A 241 -6.36 -16.11 19.07
N PHE A 242 -5.47 -15.55 19.87
CA PHE A 242 -5.71 -14.29 20.58
C PHE A 242 -6.95 -14.28 21.49
N SER A 243 -7.32 -15.42 22.08
CA SER A 243 -8.43 -15.50 23.02
C SER A 243 -8.18 -14.70 24.31
N ASP A 244 -6.92 -14.45 24.63
CA ASP A 244 -6.45 -13.62 25.74
C ASP A 244 -6.50 -12.12 25.44
N LEU A 245 -6.76 -11.74 24.19
CA LEU A 245 -6.93 -10.33 23.81
C LEU A 245 -8.39 -9.93 24.09
N VAL A 246 -8.62 -9.38 25.27
CA VAL A 246 -9.96 -9.04 25.77
C VAL A 246 -10.08 -7.54 26.06
N ASP A 247 -11.31 -7.04 26.09
CA ASP A 247 -11.66 -5.72 26.57
C ASP A 247 -11.66 -5.65 28.11
N TYR A 248 -12.05 -4.52 28.69
CA TYR A 248 -12.11 -4.34 30.15
C TYR A 248 -13.23 -5.18 30.82
N GLU A 249 -14.19 -5.66 30.05
CA GLU A 249 -15.29 -6.50 30.52
C GLU A 249 -14.98 -8.00 30.35
N GLY A 250 -13.86 -8.34 29.72
CA GLY A 250 -13.41 -9.71 29.47
C GLY A 250 -13.95 -10.30 28.17
N ASN A 251 -14.56 -9.51 27.28
CA ASN A 251 -15.00 -9.97 25.96
C ASN A 251 -13.80 -10.08 25.02
N CYS A 252 -13.71 -11.20 24.29
CA CYS A 252 -12.65 -11.38 23.30
C CYS A 252 -12.80 -10.40 22.14
N LEU A 253 -11.70 -9.69 21.83
CA LEU A 253 -11.66 -8.70 20.75
C LEU A 253 -11.45 -9.31 19.37
N MET A 254 -11.14 -10.60 19.29
CA MET A 254 -10.95 -11.36 18.05
C MET A 254 -12.05 -12.42 17.90
N SER A 255 -12.51 -12.62 16.66
CA SER A 255 -13.48 -13.69 16.38
C SER A 255 -12.89 -15.07 16.68
N GLN A 256 -13.60 -15.86 17.48
CA GLN A 256 -13.22 -17.24 17.83
C GLN A 256 -14.01 -18.28 17.01
N GLU A 257 -15.01 -17.85 16.27
CA GLU A 257 -15.85 -18.70 15.46
C GLU A 257 -15.68 -18.40 13.97
N TYR A 258 -15.68 -19.48 13.17
CA TYR A 258 -15.65 -19.35 11.72
C TYR A 258 -16.96 -18.80 11.18
N ASN A 259 -16.85 -17.78 10.34
CA ASN A 259 -17.99 -17.19 9.65
C ASN A 259 -17.74 -17.16 8.14
N GLU A 260 -18.38 -18.07 7.40
CA GLU A 260 -18.28 -18.17 5.95
C GLU A 260 -18.77 -16.89 5.24
N TYR A 261 -19.69 -16.17 5.84
CA TYR A 261 -20.22 -14.93 5.28
C TYR A 261 -19.17 -13.83 5.11
N LYS A 262 -18.09 -13.86 5.90
CA LYS A 262 -16.96 -12.94 5.71
C LYS A 262 -16.32 -13.10 4.33
N TRP A 263 -16.17 -14.33 3.83
CA TRP A 263 -15.66 -14.60 2.48
C TRP A 263 -16.63 -14.15 1.41
N ALA A 264 -17.92 -14.38 1.58
CA ALA A 264 -18.95 -13.92 0.64
C ALA A 264 -18.96 -12.39 0.53
N ARG A 265 -18.84 -11.68 1.65
CA ARG A 265 -18.72 -10.19 1.66
C ARG A 265 -17.46 -9.71 0.96
N ALA A 266 -16.33 -10.35 1.20
CA ALA A 266 -15.06 -10.02 0.54
C ALA A 266 -15.16 -10.21 -0.98
N ALA A 267 -15.74 -11.32 -1.43
CA ALA A 267 -15.96 -11.60 -2.85
C ALA A 267 -16.90 -10.57 -3.50
N ALA A 268 -18.01 -10.24 -2.83
CA ALA A 268 -18.95 -9.22 -3.32
C ALA A 268 -18.26 -7.85 -3.42
N ALA A 269 -17.47 -7.46 -2.43
CA ALA A 269 -16.75 -6.19 -2.45
C ALA A 269 -15.68 -6.13 -3.56
N ALA A 270 -15.00 -7.23 -3.84
CA ALA A 270 -14.07 -7.31 -4.97
C ALA A 270 -14.81 -7.16 -6.31
N ARG A 271 -15.97 -7.80 -6.43
CA ARG A 271 -16.84 -7.70 -7.60
C ARG A 271 -17.32 -6.27 -7.84
N ASP A 272 -17.66 -5.52 -6.79
CA ASP A 272 -18.04 -4.11 -6.91
C ASP A 272 -16.95 -3.25 -7.59
N VAL A 273 -15.67 -3.60 -7.40
CA VAL A 273 -14.55 -2.94 -8.09
C VAL A 273 -14.45 -3.37 -9.54
N MET A 274 -14.59 -4.67 -9.81
CA MET A 274 -14.48 -5.24 -11.15
C MET A 274 -15.60 -4.75 -12.07
N GLU A 275 -16.79 -4.53 -11.54
CA GLU A 275 -17.98 -4.08 -12.29
C GLU A 275 -18.10 -2.56 -12.40
N LEU A 276 -17.12 -1.78 -11.92
CA LEU A 276 -17.15 -0.34 -12.10
C LEU A 276 -17.17 0.02 -13.59
N PRO A 277 -18.09 0.91 -14.01
CA PRO A 277 -18.24 1.26 -15.42
C PRO A 277 -17.02 2.02 -15.92
N GLY A 278 -16.53 1.62 -17.08
CA GLY A 278 -15.47 2.26 -17.84
C GLY A 278 -16.03 3.03 -19.04
N GLU A 279 -15.15 3.40 -19.96
CA GLU A 279 -15.52 4.00 -21.23
C GLU A 279 -16.08 2.93 -22.19
N ASN A 280 -16.94 3.35 -23.12
CA ASN A 280 -17.50 2.49 -24.17
C ASN A 280 -18.22 1.22 -23.68
N ASN A 281 -18.92 1.30 -22.55
CA ASN A 281 -19.57 0.16 -21.87
C ASN A 281 -18.60 -0.95 -21.39
N GLY A 282 -17.31 -0.67 -21.31
CA GLY A 282 -16.30 -1.56 -20.71
C GLY A 282 -16.25 -1.44 -19.20
N HIS A 283 -15.30 -2.15 -18.60
CA HIS A 283 -14.95 -2.03 -17.19
C HIS A 283 -13.96 -0.89 -16.96
N ARG A 284 -13.98 -0.30 -15.78
CA ARG A 284 -13.04 0.77 -15.42
C ARG A 284 -11.61 0.24 -15.27
N TYR A 285 -11.47 -0.98 -14.76
CA TYR A 285 -10.20 -1.65 -14.55
C TYR A 285 -10.20 -2.96 -15.33
N GLU A 286 -9.11 -3.19 -16.05
CA GLU A 286 -8.93 -4.37 -16.91
C GLU A 286 -7.50 -4.86 -16.77
N LEU A 287 -7.26 -6.14 -17.00
CA LEU A 287 -5.91 -6.66 -17.09
C LEU A 287 -5.24 -6.08 -18.33
N TYR A 288 -4.06 -5.52 -18.16
CA TYR A 288 -3.27 -5.01 -19.26
C TYR A 288 -2.73 -6.17 -20.12
N HIS A 289 -2.84 -6.02 -21.40
CA HIS A 289 -2.23 -6.96 -22.35
C HIS A 289 -1.53 -6.21 -23.48
N LYS A 290 -0.35 -6.70 -23.83
CA LYS A 290 0.42 -6.23 -24.97
C LYS A 290 0.30 -7.26 -26.09
N LYS A 291 -0.01 -6.82 -27.29
CA LYS A 291 -0.05 -7.71 -28.46
C LYS A 291 1.33 -8.31 -28.70
N ALA A 292 1.35 -9.59 -29.05
CA ALA A 292 2.55 -10.25 -29.48
C ALA A 292 3.13 -9.55 -30.72
N THR A 293 4.41 -9.26 -30.68
CA THR A 293 5.15 -8.74 -31.84
C THR A 293 6.10 -9.83 -32.29
N ASN A 294 6.12 -10.12 -33.60
CA ASN A 294 7.04 -11.10 -34.18
C ASN A 294 8.51 -10.62 -34.24
N ILE A 295 8.78 -9.50 -33.63
CA ILE A 295 10.10 -8.88 -33.57
C ILE A 295 10.74 -9.29 -32.25
N ALA A 296 11.54 -10.35 -32.28
CA ALA A 296 12.47 -10.62 -31.18
C ALA A 296 13.43 -9.42 -31.08
N GLU A 297 13.32 -8.63 -30.04
CA GLU A 297 14.28 -7.57 -29.78
C GLU A 297 15.59 -8.19 -29.32
N PRO A 298 16.72 -7.89 -30.00
CA PRO A 298 18.02 -8.45 -29.62
C PRO A 298 18.35 -8.11 -28.16
N GLY A 299 18.70 -9.11 -27.37
CA GLY A 299 19.12 -8.93 -25.96
C GLY A 299 18.02 -9.05 -24.90
N TYR A 300 16.76 -9.20 -25.30
CA TYR A 300 15.74 -9.70 -24.38
C TYR A 300 15.76 -11.24 -24.38
N PRO A 301 15.27 -11.89 -23.31
CA PRO A 301 14.89 -13.29 -23.41
C PRO A 301 14.07 -13.42 -24.69
N ALA A 302 14.32 -14.45 -25.48
CA ALA A 302 13.44 -14.74 -26.62
C ALA A 302 12.00 -14.63 -26.14
N THR A 303 11.13 -14.02 -26.96
CA THR A 303 9.71 -13.88 -26.62
C THR A 303 9.27 -15.17 -25.97
N ILE A 304 8.86 -15.10 -24.71
CA ILE A 304 8.49 -16.29 -23.98
C ILE A 304 7.18 -16.74 -24.59
N THR A 305 7.30 -17.71 -25.49
CA THR A 305 6.14 -18.26 -26.20
C THR A 305 5.22 -18.87 -25.14
N PRO A 306 3.95 -18.48 -25.07
CA PRO A 306 3.00 -19.11 -24.19
C PRO A 306 2.97 -20.63 -24.44
N TYR A 307 2.83 -21.40 -23.39
CA TYR A 307 2.67 -22.83 -23.49
C TYR A 307 1.46 -23.15 -24.39
N GLN A 308 1.59 -24.14 -25.25
CA GLN A 308 0.52 -24.55 -26.16
C GLN A 308 -0.47 -25.44 -25.41
N ASP A 309 -1.50 -24.82 -24.90
CA ASP A 309 -2.60 -25.49 -24.20
C ASP A 309 -3.88 -25.34 -25.04
N GLY A 310 -4.16 -26.37 -25.81
CA GLY A 310 -5.27 -26.54 -26.74
C GLY A 310 -6.30 -25.43 -26.87
N ASP A 311 -7.08 -25.18 -25.81
CA ASP A 311 -8.19 -24.23 -25.84
C ASP A 311 -7.74 -22.75 -25.68
N PHE A 312 -6.84 -22.45 -24.75
CA PHE A 312 -6.43 -21.08 -24.47
C PHE A 312 -5.37 -20.56 -25.44
N SER A 313 -4.50 -21.42 -25.93
CA SER A 313 -3.42 -21.05 -26.85
C SER A 313 -3.91 -20.75 -28.28
N THR A 314 -5.11 -21.17 -28.64
CA THR A 314 -5.69 -20.96 -30.00
C THR A 314 -6.63 -19.75 -30.06
N LYS A 315 -7.14 -19.28 -28.91
CA LYS A 315 -8.05 -18.16 -28.81
C LYS A 315 -7.28 -16.85 -28.57
N THR A 316 -7.79 -15.76 -29.12
CA THR A 316 -7.28 -14.42 -28.84
C THR A 316 -7.65 -13.98 -27.42
N TRP A 317 -7.02 -12.90 -26.93
CA TRP A 317 -7.36 -12.29 -25.63
C TRP A 317 -8.86 -11.98 -25.50
N ASN A 318 -9.45 -11.40 -26.51
CA ASN A 318 -10.87 -11.07 -26.52
C ASN A 318 -11.80 -12.30 -26.50
N GLU A 319 -11.30 -13.45 -26.87
CA GLU A 319 -12.00 -14.74 -26.82
C GLU A 319 -11.69 -15.53 -25.55
N GLY A 320 -10.93 -14.93 -24.62
CA GLY A 320 -10.52 -15.54 -23.38
C GLY A 320 -9.27 -16.43 -23.48
N GLY A 321 -8.46 -16.24 -24.54
CA GLY A 321 -7.19 -16.93 -24.73
C GLY A 321 -5.98 -15.99 -24.68
N TYR A 322 -4.85 -16.44 -25.23
CA TYR A 322 -3.60 -15.70 -25.20
C TYR A 322 -2.78 -15.82 -26.50
N SER A 323 -3.39 -16.23 -27.59
CA SER A 323 -2.68 -16.49 -28.87
C SER A 323 -2.08 -15.21 -29.49
N ASP A 324 -2.64 -14.05 -29.21
CA ASP A 324 -2.27 -12.75 -29.78
C ASP A 324 -1.57 -11.80 -28.81
N ILE A 325 -1.26 -12.24 -27.58
CA ILE A 325 -0.58 -11.42 -26.58
C ILE A 325 0.84 -11.91 -26.29
N ASP A 326 1.68 -10.98 -25.79
CA ASP A 326 2.95 -11.26 -25.16
C ASP A 326 2.76 -11.28 -23.63
N PRO A 327 2.73 -12.44 -22.98
CA PRO A 327 2.44 -12.54 -21.55
C PRO A 327 3.57 -11.95 -20.69
N TYR A 328 4.82 -12.00 -21.14
CA TYR A 328 5.96 -11.42 -20.42
C TYR A 328 5.88 -9.88 -20.40
N GLU A 329 5.73 -9.27 -21.58
CA GLU A 329 5.64 -7.80 -21.68
C GLU A 329 4.32 -7.27 -21.10
N SER A 330 3.24 -8.03 -21.20
CA SER A 330 1.96 -7.66 -20.57
C SER A 330 2.11 -7.49 -19.07
N TYR A 331 2.67 -8.48 -18.40
CA TYR A 331 2.87 -8.42 -16.95
C TYR A 331 3.93 -7.39 -16.55
N ARG A 332 5.07 -7.37 -17.24
CA ARG A 332 6.19 -6.48 -16.92
C ARG A 332 5.84 -5.01 -17.05
N ALA A 333 5.08 -4.64 -18.07
CA ALA A 333 4.73 -3.24 -18.35
C ALA A 333 3.91 -2.59 -17.22
N VAL A 334 3.10 -3.37 -16.50
CA VAL A 334 2.29 -2.88 -15.37
C VAL A 334 3.15 -2.35 -14.22
N PHE A 335 4.34 -2.92 -14.00
CA PHE A 335 5.17 -2.66 -12.82
C PHE A 335 6.45 -1.86 -13.09
N ASN A 336 6.96 -1.87 -14.33
CA ASN A 336 8.28 -1.32 -14.65
C ASN A 336 8.28 0.18 -14.99
N GLY A 337 7.13 0.85 -14.93
CA GLY A 337 6.99 2.26 -15.26
C GLY A 337 6.94 2.58 -16.76
N SER A 338 6.85 1.57 -17.65
CA SER A 338 6.68 1.80 -19.10
C SER A 338 5.30 2.35 -19.46
N LEU A 339 4.31 2.12 -18.61
CA LEU A 339 2.99 2.70 -18.71
C LEU A 339 2.90 3.94 -17.81
N ALA A 340 2.46 5.06 -18.37
CA ALA A 340 2.09 6.19 -17.54
C ALA A 340 0.91 5.79 -16.63
N MET A 341 0.80 6.43 -15.46
CA MET A 341 -0.21 6.10 -14.45
C MET A 341 -1.64 6.05 -15.04
N TYR A 342 -1.96 7.01 -15.92
CA TYR A 342 -3.28 7.11 -16.56
C TYR A 342 -3.48 6.12 -17.73
N GLN A 343 -2.41 5.46 -18.17
CA GLN A 343 -2.42 4.45 -19.24
C GLN A 343 -2.41 3.03 -18.69
N ASN A 344 -2.22 2.86 -17.39
CA ASN A 344 -2.20 1.55 -16.75
C ASN A 344 -3.62 1.17 -16.30
N PRO A 345 -4.32 0.28 -17.02
CA PRO A 345 -5.69 -0.08 -16.71
C PRO A 345 -5.84 -0.92 -15.44
N GLU A 346 -4.75 -1.51 -14.95
CA GLU A 346 -4.75 -2.27 -13.69
C GLU A 346 -4.57 -1.39 -12.46
N LEU A 347 -4.08 -0.15 -12.64
CA LEU A 347 -3.79 0.74 -11.54
C LEU A 347 -5.07 1.40 -11.01
N ILE A 348 -5.52 0.97 -9.86
CA ILE A 348 -6.74 1.50 -9.22
C ILE A 348 -6.46 2.85 -8.57
N PHE A 349 -5.38 2.94 -7.80
CA PHE A 349 -4.97 4.14 -7.11
C PHE A 349 -3.47 4.12 -6.84
N SER A 350 -2.83 5.25 -7.04
CA SER A 350 -1.43 5.43 -6.69
C SER A 350 -1.26 6.80 -6.06
N ARG A 351 -0.58 6.82 -4.95
CA ARG A 351 -0.05 8.03 -4.36
C ARG A 351 1.36 8.25 -4.89
N GLY A 352 1.62 9.45 -5.35
CA GLY A 352 2.94 9.84 -5.80
C GLY A 352 3.97 9.92 -4.67
N ARG A 353 5.02 10.67 -4.89
CA ARG A 353 6.14 10.82 -3.95
C ARG A 353 5.69 11.29 -2.58
N ASN A 354 6.09 10.58 -1.53
CA ASN A 354 5.98 11.05 -0.16
C ASN A 354 7.05 12.12 0.14
N GLN A 355 6.66 13.14 0.87
CA GLN A 355 7.60 14.12 1.38
C GLN A 355 8.60 13.42 2.34
N GLY A 356 9.90 13.64 2.13
CA GLY A 356 10.96 13.09 2.97
C GLY A 356 11.30 11.63 2.73
N VAL A 357 10.71 10.97 1.75
CA VAL A 357 10.99 9.57 1.41
C VAL A 357 11.84 9.49 0.14
N ASN A 358 12.75 8.53 0.13
CA ASN A 358 13.57 8.23 -1.03
C ASN A 358 12.69 7.84 -2.23
N SER A 359 13.13 8.19 -3.41
CA SER A 359 12.41 7.90 -4.65
C SER A 359 12.39 6.40 -4.97
N ILE A 360 11.48 5.98 -5.85
CA ILE A 360 11.48 4.62 -6.43
C ILE A 360 12.84 4.28 -7.05
N ALA A 361 13.53 5.26 -7.63
CA ALA A 361 14.88 5.09 -8.18
C ALA A 361 15.87 4.53 -7.14
N GLU A 362 15.74 4.91 -5.89
CA GLU A 362 16.60 4.38 -4.82
C GLU A 362 16.27 2.90 -4.51
N MET A 363 15.00 2.50 -4.58
CA MET A 363 14.63 1.07 -4.46
C MET A 363 15.21 0.23 -5.59
N VAL A 364 15.17 0.75 -6.81
CA VAL A 364 15.76 0.08 -7.98
C VAL A 364 17.24 -0.12 -7.78
N LYS A 365 17.98 0.90 -7.29
CA LYS A 365 19.42 0.77 -6.99
C LYS A 365 19.72 -0.35 -6.00
N LEU A 366 18.86 -0.58 -5.00
CA LEU A 366 19.05 -1.67 -4.04
C LEU A 366 18.93 -3.06 -4.67
N GLN A 367 18.16 -3.18 -5.75
CA GLN A 367 17.95 -4.43 -6.47
C GLN A 367 18.97 -4.64 -7.59
N MET A 368 19.56 -3.56 -8.12
CA MET A 368 20.50 -3.63 -9.23
C MET A 368 21.87 -4.16 -8.80
N PRO A 369 22.55 -4.94 -9.68
CA PRO A 369 23.94 -5.33 -9.47
C PRO A 369 24.85 -4.10 -9.19
N LYS A 370 25.84 -4.28 -8.32
CA LYS A 370 26.70 -3.20 -7.83
C LYS A 370 27.44 -2.44 -8.93
N THR A 371 27.74 -3.10 -10.03
CA THR A 371 28.47 -2.52 -11.17
C THR A 371 27.61 -1.77 -12.17
N LEU A 372 26.29 -1.83 -12.00
CA LEU A 372 25.36 -1.10 -12.82
C LEU A 372 25.08 0.28 -12.24
N GLY A 373 25.88 1.29 -12.60
CA GLY A 373 25.56 2.70 -12.39
C GLY A 373 25.17 3.11 -10.97
N GLY A 374 25.78 2.50 -9.94
CA GLY A 374 25.47 2.79 -8.55
C GLY A 374 24.44 1.82 -7.91
N GLY A 375 24.21 0.67 -8.50
CA GLY A 375 23.46 -0.44 -7.88
C GLY A 375 24.15 -0.94 -6.61
N ASN A 376 23.39 -1.42 -5.66
CA ASN A 376 23.89 -1.85 -4.36
C ASN A 376 23.83 -3.37 -4.15
N ASN A 377 23.08 -4.10 -4.99
CA ASN A 377 22.83 -5.54 -4.85
C ASN A 377 22.45 -5.92 -3.41
N ALA A 378 21.56 -5.14 -2.80
CA ALA A 378 21.21 -5.27 -1.40
C ALA A 378 19.93 -6.09 -1.17
N TYR A 379 19.02 -6.10 -2.13
CA TYR A 379 17.83 -6.94 -2.10
C TYR A 379 18.00 -8.17 -2.95
N GLY A 380 17.65 -9.32 -2.39
CA GLY A 380 17.53 -10.58 -3.10
C GLY A 380 16.14 -11.19 -2.87
N MET A 381 15.63 -11.88 -3.86
CA MET A 381 14.46 -12.74 -3.69
C MET A 381 14.88 -14.01 -2.97
N THR A 382 14.06 -14.52 -2.07
CA THR A 382 14.32 -15.79 -1.40
C THR A 382 14.15 -16.95 -2.38
N GLN A 383 14.90 -18.04 -2.16
CA GLN A 383 14.75 -19.24 -2.99
C GLN A 383 13.34 -19.81 -2.90
N LYS A 384 12.72 -19.77 -1.71
CA LYS A 384 11.33 -20.16 -1.51
C LYS A 384 10.36 -19.41 -2.44
N MET A 385 10.57 -18.12 -2.60
CA MET A 385 9.75 -17.31 -3.52
C MET A 385 10.05 -17.64 -4.99
N CYS A 386 11.31 -17.87 -5.35
CA CYS A 386 11.67 -18.33 -6.69
C CYS A 386 11.00 -19.67 -7.03
N ASP A 387 10.98 -20.59 -6.08
CA ASP A 387 10.37 -21.92 -6.24
C ASP A 387 8.83 -21.86 -6.35
N ALA A 388 8.21 -20.83 -5.77
CA ALA A 388 6.75 -20.64 -5.82
C ALA A 388 6.21 -20.25 -7.20
N TYR A 389 7.05 -19.79 -8.12
CA TYR A 389 6.64 -19.58 -9.51
C TYR A 389 6.48 -20.92 -10.24
N TYR A 390 5.48 -20.99 -11.10
CA TYR A 390 5.20 -22.19 -11.88
C TYR A 390 6.21 -22.41 -13.03
N MET A 391 6.21 -23.63 -13.57
CA MET A 391 6.82 -23.94 -14.83
C MET A 391 5.98 -23.36 -16.00
N ALA A 392 6.55 -23.29 -17.19
CA ALA A 392 5.86 -22.74 -18.36
C ALA A 392 4.58 -23.52 -18.71
N ASN A 393 4.54 -24.81 -18.42
CA ASN A 393 3.40 -25.70 -18.66
C ASN A 393 2.32 -25.64 -17.53
N GLY A 394 2.54 -24.81 -16.50
CA GLY A 394 1.62 -24.67 -15.37
C GLY A 394 1.85 -25.63 -14.21
N ASP A 395 2.83 -26.53 -14.30
CA ASP A 395 3.20 -27.41 -13.19
C ASP A 395 3.91 -26.64 -12.07
N GLU A 396 3.77 -27.09 -10.83
CA GLU A 396 4.56 -26.58 -9.71
C GLU A 396 6.04 -26.98 -9.87
N PHE A 397 6.93 -26.04 -9.54
CA PHE A 397 8.35 -26.36 -9.51
C PHE A 397 8.66 -27.27 -8.31
N SER A 398 9.27 -28.43 -8.59
CA SER A 398 9.74 -29.35 -7.55
C SER A 398 11.26 -29.38 -7.48
N ARG A 399 11.81 -28.98 -6.36
CA ARG A 399 13.26 -28.99 -6.11
C ARG A 399 13.83 -30.40 -6.02
N GLU A 400 13.07 -31.34 -5.48
CA GLU A 400 13.44 -32.75 -5.45
C GLU A 400 13.53 -33.31 -6.87
N HIS A 401 12.49 -33.13 -7.67
CA HIS A 401 12.48 -33.57 -9.05
C HIS A 401 13.63 -32.96 -9.89
N PHE A 402 13.86 -31.64 -9.71
CA PHE A 402 14.99 -30.95 -10.35
C PHE A 402 16.34 -31.60 -10.00
N LYS A 403 16.58 -31.96 -8.73
CA LYS A 403 17.83 -32.60 -8.30
C LYS A 403 17.99 -34.01 -8.86
N GLU A 404 16.90 -34.74 -9.04
CA GLU A 404 16.87 -36.07 -9.64
C GLU A 404 17.16 -35.98 -11.11
N GLU A 405 16.53 -35.08 -11.84
CA GLU A 405 16.71 -34.89 -13.28
C GLU A 405 18.12 -34.35 -13.62
N TYR A 406 18.63 -33.42 -12.79
CA TYR A 406 19.95 -32.79 -12.96
C TYR A 406 20.88 -33.11 -11.78
N PRO A 407 21.60 -34.21 -11.80
CA PRO A 407 22.59 -34.53 -10.79
C PRO A 407 23.69 -33.46 -10.67
N SER A 408 24.41 -33.47 -9.56
CA SER A 408 25.52 -32.52 -9.34
C SER A 408 26.52 -32.57 -10.53
N GLY A 409 26.84 -31.37 -11.04
CA GLY A 409 27.72 -31.26 -12.24
C GLY A 409 27.00 -31.10 -13.58
N THR A 410 25.68 -31.35 -13.64
CA THR A 410 24.89 -31.21 -14.89
C THR A 410 23.87 -30.07 -14.82
N ARG A 411 23.88 -29.30 -13.71
CA ARG A 411 22.87 -28.29 -13.39
C ARG A 411 23.02 -26.97 -14.10
N PHE A 412 24.12 -26.76 -14.79
CA PHE A 412 24.37 -25.55 -15.54
C PHE A 412 24.19 -25.79 -17.03
N VAL A 413 23.65 -24.81 -17.74
CA VAL A 413 23.46 -24.85 -19.17
C VAL A 413 24.83 -24.88 -19.86
N THR A 414 24.99 -25.82 -20.74
CA THR A 414 26.21 -26.00 -21.50
C THR A 414 26.15 -25.28 -22.85
N LYS A 415 27.30 -24.99 -23.46
CA LYS A 415 27.38 -24.41 -24.79
C LYS A 415 26.63 -25.24 -25.85
N LYS A 416 26.70 -26.56 -25.75
CA LYS A 416 26.01 -27.49 -26.66
C LYS A 416 24.48 -27.35 -26.56
N GLU A 417 23.94 -27.14 -25.35
CA GLU A 417 22.50 -26.94 -25.12
C GLU A 417 22.04 -25.56 -25.64
N VAL A 418 22.89 -24.54 -25.55
CA VAL A 418 22.61 -23.22 -26.15
C VAL A 418 22.57 -23.31 -27.68
N GLU A 419 23.59 -23.99 -28.29
CA GLU A 419 23.64 -24.19 -29.73
C GLU A 419 22.47 -25.04 -30.24
N ALA A 420 21.97 -25.95 -29.43
CA ALA A 420 20.79 -26.76 -29.73
C ALA A 420 19.46 -26.02 -29.50
N GLY A 421 19.48 -24.84 -28.88
CA GLY A 421 18.28 -24.10 -28.53
C GLY A 421 17.43 -24.79 -27.46
N THR A 422 18.03 -25.61 -26.60
CA THR A 422 17.31 -26.41 -25.59
C THR A 422 16.65 -25.51 -24.53
N TYR A 423 17.32 -24.43 -24.16
CA TYR A 423 16.84 -23.50 -23.14
C TYR A 423 16.89 -22.05 -23.68
N PRO A 424 15.91 -21.63 -24.53
CA PRO A 424 15.98 -20.34 -25.21
C PRO A 424 15.92 -19.13 -24.29
N GLN A 425 15.44 -19.29 -23.05
CA GLN A 425 15.27 -18.21 -22.09
C GLN A 425 16.54 -17.89 -21.30
N ILE A 426 17.53 -18.79 -21.30
CA ILE A 426 18.73 -18.65 -20.46
C ILE A 426 20.00 -18.94 -21.26
N LYS A 427 21.15 -18.45 -20.79
CA LYS A 427 22.45 -18.54 -21.48
C LYS A 427 23.31 -19.70 -20.96
N GLU A 428 24.44 -19.95 -21.63
CA GLU A 428 25.50 -20.82 -21.11
C GLU A 428 25.93 -20.39 -19.70
N GLY A 429 26.16 -21.38 -18.85
CA GLY A 429 26.60 -21.14 -17.46
C GLY A 429 25.49 -20.77 -16.48
N VAL A 430 24.24 -20.55 -16.93
CA VAL A 430 23.10 -20.29 -16.08
C VAL A 430 22.57 -21.57 -15.46
N TYR A 431 22.05 -21.50 -14.25
CA TYR A 431 21.49 -22.61 -13.53
C TYR A 431 20.15 -23.04 -14.16
N LYS A 432 20.00 -24.32 -14.49
CA LYS A 432 18.86 -24.86 -15.23
C LYS A 432 17.53 -24.75 -14.50
N GLU A 433 17.53 -24.54 -13.19
CA GLU A 433 16.30 -24.32 -12.42
C GLU A 433 15.55 -23.03 -12.84
N TYR A 434 16.22 -22.15 -13.57
CA TYR A 434 15.64 -20.93 -14.13
C TYR A 434 15.14 -21.08 -15.57
N ALA A 435 15.29 -22.28 -16.15
CA ALA A 435 14.76 -22.60 -17.45
C ALA A 435 13.27 -22.96 -17.38
N ASP A 436 12.57 -22.77 -18.49
CA ASP A 436 11.19 -23.21 -18.70
C ASP A 436 10.20 -22.79 -17.60
N ARG A 437 10.45 -21.60 -17.02
CA ARG A 437 9.56 -21.01 -16.02
C ARG A 437 8.48 -20.17 -16.70
N GLU A 438 7.39 -19.92 -15.98
CA GLU A 438 6.32 -19.05 -16.44
C GLU A 438 6.80 -17.61 -16.74
N PRO A 439 6.12 -16.86 -17.62
CA PRO A 439 6.52 -15.50 -18.00
C PRO A 439 6.69 -14.53 -16.83
N ARG A 440 5.85 -14.65 -15.78
CA ARG A 440 5.92 -13.81 -14.57
C ARG A 440 7.24 -13.99 -13.82
N PHE A 441 7.83 -15.19 -13.85
CA PHE A 441 9.14 -15.44 -13.27
C PHE A 441 10.20 -14.53 -13.90
N TYR A 442 10.31 -14.56 -15.23
CA TYR A 442 11.30 -13.75 -15.94
C TYR A 442 11.06 -12.24 -15.85
N ALA A 443 9.82 -11.82 -15.62
CA ALA A 443 9.48 -10.42 -15.43
C ALA A 443 9.80 -9.90 -14.01
N SER A 444 9.83 -10.80 -13.02
CA SER A 444 9.96 -10.44 -11.60
C SER A 444 11.31 -10.79 -10.99
N VAL A 445 11.98 -11.84 -11.50
CA VAL A 445 13.19 -12.43 -10.90
C VAL A 445 14.40 -12.12 -11.76
N SER A 446 15.38 -11.46 -11.18
CA SER A 446 16.71 -11.36 -11.77
C SER A 446 17.62 -12.43 -11.14
N PHE A 447 18.33 -13.13 -11.98
CA PHE A 447 19.25 -14.20 -11.60
C PHE A 447 20.59 -14.05 -12.33
N ASN A 448 21.59 -14.79 -11.89
CA ASN A 448 22.89 -14.77 -12.54
C ASN A 448 22.75 -15.25 -14.00
N GLY A 449 23.15 -14.42 -14.96
CA GLY A 449 23.01 -14.71 -16.40
C GLY A 449 21.74 -14.13 -17.05
N CYS A 450 20.85 -13.49 -16.28
CA CYS A 450 19.69 -12.82 -16.88
C CYS A 450 20.09 -11.52 -17.62
N VAL A 451 19.24 -11.13 -18.58
CA VAL A 451 19.42 -9.90 -19.35
C VAL A 451 18.71 -8.73 -18.68
N TRP A 452 19.41 -7.62 -18.48
CA TRP A 452 18.84 -6.38 -17.95
C TRP A 452 18.40 -5.46 -19.09
N ALA A 453 17.11 -5.33 -19.27
CA ALA A 453 16.52 -4.61 -20.39
C ALA A 453 16.95 -3.13 -20.54
N LEU A 454 17.16 -2.44 -19.41
CA LEU A 454 17.54 -1.01 -19.40
C LEU A 454 18.94 -0.74 -19.96
N LEU A 455 19.79 -1.76 -20.05
CA LEU A 455 21.17 -1.61 -20.53
C LEU A 455 21.27 -1.66 -22.05
N LYS A 456 20.21 -2.09 -22.73
CA LYS A 456 20.14 -2.15 -24.19
C LYS A 456 20.27 -0.76 -24.84
N ASN A 457 19.77 0.28 -24.17
CA ASN A 457 19.78 1.67 -24.68
C ASN A 457 20.94 2.52 -24.15
N ALA A 458 21.81 1.95 -23.31
CA ALA A 458 23.03 2.64 -22.92
C ALA A 458 23.98 2.65 -24.13
N GLU A 459 24.21 3.82 -24.70
CA GLU A 459 25.13 4.02 -25.83
C GLU A 459 26.60 3.70 -25.51
N THR A 460 26.90 3.39 -24.26
CA THR A 460 28.22 3.05 -23.78
C THR A 460 28.42 1.54 -23.77
N THR A 461 29.26 1.07 -24.66
CA THR A 461 29.74 -0.33 -24.78
C THR A 461 30.33 -0.89 -23.49
N ASP A 462 30.72 -0.08 -22.54
CA ASP A 462 31.34 -0.50 -21.28
C ASP A 462 30.36 -1.15 -20.32
N TYR A 463 29.13 -0.66 -20.22
CA TYR A 463 28.11 -1.28 -19.36
C TYR A 463 27.62 -2.63 -19.87
N LYS A 464 27.55 -2.81 -21.18
CA LYS A 464 27.15 -4.09 -21.80
C LYS A 464 28.16 -5.18 -21.49
N ASN A 465 29.45 -4.84 -21.57
CA ASN A 465 30.55 -5.76 -21.28
C ASN A 465 30.66 -6.12 -19.79
N ASP A 466 30.37 -5.16 -18.88
CA ASP A 466 30.43 -5.39 -17.46
C ASP A 466 29.27 -6.24 -16.93
N VAL A 467 28.11 -6.10 -17.52
CA VAL A 467 26.94 -6.95 -17.18
C VAL A 467 27.14 -8.38 -17.67
N GLU A 468 27.66 -8.56 -18.88
CA GLU A 468 28.00 -9.89 -19.40
C GLU A 468 29.14 -10.54 -18.60
N LYS A 469 30.05 -9.78 -18.03
CA LYS A 469 31.16 -10.28 -17.19
C LYS A 469 30.77 -10.57 -15.74
N GLN A 470 29.75 -9.91 -15.20
CA GLN A 470 29.35 -10.11 -13.81
C GLN A 470 28.29 -11.17 -13.62
N VAL A 471 27.68 -11.54 -14.69
CA VAL A 471 26.65 -12.55 -14.76
C VAL A 471 27.24 -13.93 -15.08
N ASN A 472 28.55 -13.98 -15.20
CA ASN A 472 29.38 -15.18 -15.21
C ASN A 472 30.11 -15.25 -13.84
#